data_6463a397d34dc5e2bb2d75c04cfe95b8
#
_entry.id   6463a397d34dc5e2bb2d75c04cfe95b8
#
_cell.length_a   1.000
_cell.length_b   1.000
_cell.length_c   1.000
_cell.angle_alpha   90.00
_cell.angle_beta   90.00
_cell.angle_gamma   90.00
#
_symmetry.space_group_name_H-M   'P 1'
#
loop_
_entity.id
_entity.type
_entity.pdbx_description
1 polymer ?
#
loop_
_entity_poly.entity_id
_entity_poly.type
_entity_poly.pdbx_seq_one_letter_code
_entity_poly.pdbx_strand_id
1 'polypeptide(L)'
;MKFPANAYTLPDYPTSTDVDAAAAAMMMLPKNVFDRLDGFDPSFFMYMEDTDLCYRLREAGYRTVYVPDAGGVHLWGHATRRYRFRRVIWHHRSVWRYFARRETSWGNRLLLGPALAVNCLLSLAAELCTLRR
;
A
#
# COMPACT_ATOMS: atom_id res chain seq x y z
N MET A 1 5.45 26.42 -4.94
CA MET A 1 4.99 25.39 -5.90
C MET A 1 3.59 24.97 -5.48
N LYS A 2 2.53 25.10 -6.33
CA LYS A 2 1.17 24.65 -5.95
C LYS A 2 1.05 23.16 -6.29
N PHE A 3 0.85 22.34 -5.29
CA PHE A 3 0.54 20.91 -5.50
C PHE A 3 -0.90 20.75 -6.05
N PRO A 4 -1.16 19.78 -6.92
CA PRO A 4 -2.52 19.50 -7.39
C PRO A 4 -3.44 19.14 -6.22
N ALA A 5 -4.73 19.46 -6.35
CA ALA A 5 -5.75 19.31 -5.29
C ALA A 5 -5.95 17.89 -4.73
N ASN A 6 -5.33 16.90 -5.32
CA ASN A 6 -5.33 15.48 -4.94
C ASN A 6 -3.96 15.02 -4.38
N ALA A 7 -3.07 15.94 -4.01
CA ALA A 7 -1.89 15.58 -3.25
C ALA A 7 -2.32 15.13 -1.84
N TYR A 8 -2.00 13.88 -1.48
CA TYR A 8 -2.12 13.43 -0.10
C TYR A 8 -1.20 14.30 0.76
N THR A 9 -1.79 15.07 1.67
CA THR A 9 -1.04 15.67 2.77
C THR A 9 -0.69 14.52 3.73
N LEU A 10 0.57 14.13 3.73
CA LEU A 10 1.09 13.26 4.79
C LEU A 10 0.97 13.99 6.13
N PRO A 11 0.84 13.25 7.25
CA PRO A 11 0.97 13.83 8.57
C PRO A 11 2.24 14.65 8.61
N ASP A 12 2.17 15.85 9.18
CA ASP A 12 3.32 16.74 9.30
C ASP A 12 4.26 16.18 10.38
N TYR A 13 5.23 15.38 9.95
CA TYR A 13 6.31 14.90 10.81
C TYR A 13 7.48 15.89 10.70
N PRO A 14 7.67 16.78 11.69
CA PRO A 14 8.71 17.81 11.63
C PRO A 14 10.12 17.22 11.75
N THR A 15 10.25 15.99 12.22
CA THR A 15 11.51 15.27 12.42
C THR A 15 11.43 13.85 11.88
N SER A 16 12.60 13.23 11.69
CA SER A 16 12.68 11.82 11.32
C SER A 16 11.96 10.96 12.36
N THR A 17 11.00 10.16 11.90
CA THR A 17 10.07 9.42 12.76
C THR A 17 9.96 7.96 12.31
N ASP A 18 9.90 7.04 13.26
CA ASP A 18 9.60 5.64 12.97
C ASP A 18 8.16 5.49 12.49
N VAL A 19 7.99 4.74 11.41
CA VAL A 19 6.69 4.44 10.84
C VAL A 19 6.55 2.93 10.61
N ASP A 20 5.33 2.43 10.70
CA ASP A 20 5.06 1.00 10.48
C ASP A 20 5.25 0.58 9.02
N ALA A 21 4.94 1.48 8.10
CA ALA A 21 5.07 1.25 6.67
C ALA A 21 5.32 2.55 5.90
N ALA A 22 6.02 2.44 4.79
CA ALA A 22 6.26 3.53 3.84
C ALA A 22 5.90 3.05 2.42
N ALA A 23 5.34 3.96 1.61
CA ALA A 23 5.04 3.66 0.22
C ALA A 23 6.33 3.56 -0.60
N ALA A 24 6.43 2.56 -1.46
CA ALA A 24 7.59 2.35 -2.33
C ALA A 24 7.73 3.41 -3.46
N ALA A 25 6.84 4.40 -3.49
CA ALA A 25 6.98 5.54 -4.40
C ALA A 25 8.31 6.28 -4.21
N MET A 26 8.82 6.32 -2.98
CA MET A 26 10.15 6.82 -2.65
C MET A 26 10.65 6.10 -1.39
N MET A 27 11.37 5.01 -1.60
CA MET A 27 11.93 4.18 -0.53
C MET A 27 13.41 3.92 -0.80
N MET A 28 14.22 4.00 0.23
CA MET A 28 15.65 3.67 0.16
C MET A 28 15.98 2.65 1.23
N LEU A 29 16.68 1.59 0.86
CA LEU A 29 17.20 0.60 1.79
C LEU A 29 18.51 -0.01 1.23
N PRO A 30 19.39 -0.55 2.07
CA PRO A 30 20.60 -1.20 1.61
C PRO A 30 20.29 -2.43 0.75
N LYS A 31 20.98 -2.55 -0.39
CA LYS A 31 20.75 -3.67 -1.32
C LYS A 31 20.89 -5.04 -0.67
N ASN A 32 21.89 -5.22 0.18
CA ASN A 32 22.12 -6.49 0.89
C ASN A 32 20.97 -6.84 1.86
N VAL A 33 20.25 -5.86 2.40
CA VAL A 33 19.07 -6.08 3.23
C VAL A 33 17.88 -6.49 2.35
N PHE A 34 17.70 -5.80 1.22
CA PHE A 34 16.66 -6.14 0.24
C PHE A 34 16.84 -7.56 -0.29
N ASP A 35 18.06 -7.92 -0.69
CA ASP A 35 18.39 -9.27 -1.19
C ASP A 35 18.19 -10.35 -0.11
N ARG A 36 18.59 -10.08 1.15
CA ARG A 36 18.38 -11.00 2.28
C ARG A 36 16.93 -11.32 2.56
N LEU A 37 16.03 -10.37 2.26
CA LEU A 37 14.60 -10.52 2.42
C LEU A 37 13.89 -11.00 1.14
N ASP A 38 14.63 -11.43 0.10
CA ASP A 38 14.11 -11.85 -1.19
C ASP A 38 13.28 -10.75 -1.91
N GLY A 39 13.56 -9.47 -1.61
CA GLY A 39 12.94 -8.34 -2.25
C GLY A 39 11.43 -8.21 -1.97
N PHE A 40 10.68 -7.75 -2.96
CA PHE A 40 9.21 -7.74 -2.90
C PHE A 40 8.63 -9.13 -3.10
N ASP A 41 7.65 -9.52 -2.29
CA ASP A 41 6.93 -10.79 -2.47
C ASP A 41 6.12 -10.76 -3.79
N PRO A 42 6.45 -11.61 -4.79
CA PRO A 42 5.81 -11.60 -6.11
C PRO A 42 4.32 -11.98 -6.05
N SER A 43 3.84 -12.48 -4.93
CA SER A 43 2.43 -12.76 -4.73
C SER A 43 1.57 -11.48 -4.64
N PHE A 44 2.18 -10.34 -4.35
CA PHE A 44 1.55 -9.03 -4.43
C PHE A 44 1.86 -8.41 -5.80
N PHE A 45 0.93 -8.55 -6.74
CA PHE A 45 1.11 -7.98 -8.07
C PHE A 45 1.11 -6.43 -8.03
N MET A 46 0.28 -5.85 -7.16
CA MET A 46 0.16 -4.40 -6.96
C MET A 46 -0.53 -4.13 -5.64
N TYR A 47 -0.07 -3.11 -4.93
CA TYR A 47 -0.47 -2.72 -3.58
C TYR A 47 -0.11 -3.74 -2.50
N MET A 48 0.22 -3.27 -1.34
CA MET A 48 0.66 -4.01 -0.15
C MET A 48 2.04 -4.69 -0.28
N GLU A 49 2.71 -4.65 -1.45
CA GLU A 49 4.07 -5.16 -1.62
C GLU A 49 5.08 -4.39 -0.77
N ASP A 50 4.90 -3.08 -0.67
CA ASP A 50 5.70 -2.17 0.15
C ASP A 50 5.40 -2.34 1.64
N THR A 51 4.13 -2.42 1.99
CA THR A 51 3.68 -2.68 3.36
C THR A 51 4.17 -4.05 3.84
N ASP A 52 4.14 -5.07 2.98
CA ASP A 52 4.68 -6.39 3.26
C ASP A 52 6.19 -6.36 3.49
N LEU A 53 6.93 -5.63 2.65
CA LEU A 53 8.37 -5.46 2.81
C LEU A 53 8.70 -4.76 4.14
N CYS A 54 8.00 -3.68 4.50
CA CYS A 54 8.18 -3.00 5.77
C CYS A 54 7.89 -3.92 6.96
N TYR A 55 6.85 -4.75 6.86
CA TYR A 55 6.58 -5.76 7.87
C TYR A 55 7.73 -6.74 8.05
N ARG A 56 8.27 -7.31 6.94
CA ARG A 56 9.40 -8.25 6.97
C ARG A 56 10.70 -7.60 7.45
N LEU A 57 10.92 -6.32 7.12
CA LEU A 57 12.02 -5.53 7.67
C LEU A 57 11.93 -5.44 9.19
N ARG A 58 10.76 -5.13 9.73
CA ARG A 58 10.53 -5.05 11.19
C ARG A 58 10.75 -6.41 11.88
N GLU A 59 10.23 -7.50 11.31
CA GLU A 59 10.45 -8.86 11.85
C GLU A 59 11.95 -9.24 11.84
N ALA A 60 12.72 -8.70 10.91
CA ALA A 60 14.16 -8.87 10.84
C ALA A 60 14.97 -7.90 11.71
N GLY A 61 14.28 -7.09 12.54
CA GLY A 61 14.90 -6.13 13.47
C GLY A 61 15.31 -4.80 12.85
N TYR A 62 14.89 -4.49 11.63
CA TYR A 62 15.11 -3.20 11.00
C TYR A 62 13.99 -2.20 11.31
N ARG A 63 14.32 -0.92 11.26
CA ARG A 63 13.37 0.19 11.42
C ARG A 63 13.04 0.78 10.06
N THR A 64 11.78 1.16 9.86
CA THR A 64 11.35 2.02 8.75
C THR A 64 11.24 3.45 9.28
N VAL A 65 11.99 4.37 8.70
CA VAL A 65 12.09 5.75 9.17
C VAL A 65 11.58 6.69 8.06
N TYR A 66 10.63 7.53 8.39
CA TYR A 66 10.24 8.67 7.56
C TYR A 66 11.26 9.80 7.75
N VAL A 67 11.79 10.34 6.66
CA VAL A 67 12.76 11.43 6.64
C VAL A 67 12.13 12.64 5.95
N PRO A 68 11.73 13.70 6.68
CA PRO A 68 10.97 14.82 6.12
C PRO A 68 11.77 15.65 5.10
N ASP A 69 13.09 15.69 5.24
CA ASP A 69 13.98 16.42 4.33
C ASP A 69 14.18 15.73 2.97
N ALA A 70 13.80 14.44 2.87
CA ALA A 70 13.84 13.67 1.64
C ALA A 70 12.43 13.62 1.03
N GLY A 71 12.23 14.30 -0.07
CA GLY A 71 10.91 14.42 -0.68
C GLY A 71 10.93 14.36 -2.20
N GLY A 72 9.77 14.09 -2.76
CA GLY A 72 9.54 14.03 -4.21
C GLY A 72 8.08 14.26 -4.55
N VAL A 73 7.80 14.48 -5.82
CA VAL A 73 6.43 14.59 -6.34
C VAL A 73 6.00 13.23 -6.89
N HIS A 74 5.01 12.63 -6.27
CA HIS A 74 4.41 11.38 -6.76
C HIS A 74 3.06 11.67 -7.42
N LEU A 75 2.95 11.35 -8.72
CA LEU A 75 1.69 11.46 -9.46
C LEU A 75 0.81 10.24 -9.18
N TRP A 76 0.00 10.36 -8.14
CA TRP A 76 -0.85 9.28 -7.64
C TRP A 76 -1.75 8.69 -8.73
N GLY A 77 -1.72 7.37 -8.86
CA GLY A 77 -2.59 6.64 -9.79
C GLY A 77 -2.27 6.82 -11.27
N HIS A 78 -1.22 7.58 -11.64
CA HIS A 78 -0.87 7.82 -13.05
C HIS A 78 -0.60 6.51 -13.81
N ALA A 79 0.18 5.61 -13.24
CA ALA A 79 0.51 4.32 -13.85
C ALA A 79 -0.71 3.38 -13.98
N THR A 80 -1.70 3.50 -13.10
CA THR A 80 -2.86 2.60 -13.03
C THR A 80 -4.15 3.20 -13.61
N ARG A 81 -4.11 4.45 -14.09
CA ARG A 81 -5.28 5.17 -14.60
C ARG A 81 -6.02 4.41 -15.70
N ARG A 82 -5.30 3.70 -16.56
CA ARG A 82 -5.86 2.87 -17.65
C ARG A 82 -6.61 1.63 -17.14
N TYR A 83 -6.32 1.18 -15.92
CA TYR A 83 -6.82 -0.08 -15.37
C TYR A 83 -7.74 0.11 -14.17
N ARG A 84 -8.66 1.09 -14.24
CA ARG A 84 -9.53 1.54 -13.13
C ARG A 84 -10.18 0.38 -12.35
N PHE A 85 -10.89 -0.51 -13.04
CA PHE A 85 -11.55 -1.66 -12.40
C PHE A 85 -10.57 -2.70 -11.89
N ARG A 86 -9.54 -3.02 -12.67
CA ARG A 86 -8.51 -3.97 -12.25
C ARG A 86 -7.75 -3.49 -11.03
N ARG A 87 -7.51 -2.17 -10.93
CA ARG A 87 -6.89 -1.54 -9.77
C ARG A 87 -7.67 -1.81 -8.49
N VAL A 88 -9.01 -1.70 -8.53
CA VAL A 88 -9.88 -2.01 -7.38
C VAL A 88 -9.74 -3.48 -6.99
N ILE A 89 -9.81 -4.40 -7.96
CA ILE A 89 -9.69 -5.82 -7.71
C ILE A 89 -8.30 -6.18 -7.14
N TRP A 90 -7.23 -5.66 -7.74
CA TRP A 90 -5.86 -5.90 -7.27
C TRP A 90 -5.66 -5.41 -5.83
N HIS A 91 -6.16 -4.21 -5.52
CA HIS A 91 -6.08 -3.65 -4.17
C HIS A 91 -6.75 -4.57 -3.14
N HIS A 92 -8.02 -4.92 -3.36
CA HIS A 92 -8.76 -5.77 -2.41
C HIS A 92 -8.16 -7.17 -2.28
N ARG A 93 -7.67 -7.74 -3.38
CA ARG A 93 -6.98 -9.03 -3.37
C ARG A 93 -5.67 -8.98 -2.58
N SER A 94 -4.91 -7.91 -2.72
CA SER A 94 -3.66 -7.71 -1.99
C SER A 94 -3.91 -7.45 -0.51
N VAL A 95 -4.91 -6.63 -0.17
CA VAL A 95 -5.34 -6.42 1.22
C VAL A 95 -5.78 -7.73 1.87
N TRP A 96 -6.65 -8.51 1.21
CA TRP A 96 -7.03 -9.84 1.71
C TRP A 96 -5.82 -10.71 1.97
N ARG A 97 -4.91 -10.82 0.98
CA ARG A 97 -3.70 -11.66 1.09
C ARG A 97 -2.80 -11.22 2.25
N TYR A 98 -2.60 -9.92 2.41
CA TYR A 98 -1.78 -9.37 3.48
C TYR A 98 -2.33 -9.74 4.86
N PHE A 99 -3.59 -9.44 5.11
CA PHE A 99 -4.21 -9.69 6.41
C PHE A 99 -4.50 -11.17 6.66
N ALA A 100 -4.94 -11.93 5.66
CA ALA A 100 -5.20 -13.36 5.82
C ALA A 100 -3.94 -14.17 6.20
N ARG A 101 -2.75 -13.70 5.85
CA ARG A 101 -1.49 -14.33 6.25
C ARG A 101 -1.07 -14.00 7.67
N ARG A 102 -1.47 -12.85 8.19
CA ARG A 102 -1.01 -12.30 9.48
C ARG A 102 -2.03 -12.40 10.59
N GLU A 103 -3.30 -12.43 10.23
CA GLU A 103 -4.38 -12.59 11.18
C GLU A 103 -4.41 -14.04 11.70
N THR A 104 -4.26 -14.20 12.99
CA THR A 104 -4.27 -15.51 13.65
C THR A 104 -5.69 -15.95 14.04
N SER A 105 -6.59 -14.99 14.27
CA SER A 105 -7.99 -15.26 14.59
C SER A 105 -8.78 -15.67 13.36
N TRP A 106 -9.32 -16.89 13.37
CA TRP A 106 -10.17 -17.37 12.28
C TRP A 106 -11.49 -16.59 12.17
N GLY A 107 -12.04 -16.10 13.31
CA GLY A 107 -13.22 -15.24 13.33
C GLY A 107 -13.01 -13.94 12.56
N ASN A 108 -11.88 -13.29 12.78
CA ASN A 108 -11.53 -12.08 12.05
C ASN A 108 -11.37 -12.35 10.54
N ARG A 109 -10.80 -13.50 10.16
CA ARG A 109 -10.72 -13.89 8.73
C ARG A 109 -12.09 -14.10 8.11
N LEU A 110 -13.03 -14.70 8.85
CA LEU A 110 -14.40 -14.89 8.36
C LEU A 110 -15.13 -13.56 8.13
N LEU A 111 -14.86 -12.54 8.93
CA LEU A 111 -15.46 -11.21 8.77
C LEU A 111 -14.75 -10.40 7.68
N LEU A 112 -13.43 -10.50 7.61
CA LEU A 112 -12.62 -9.74 6.65
C LEU A 112 -12.97 -10.04 5.20
N GLY A 113 -13.16 -11.31 4.84
CA GLY A 113 -13.48 -11.72 3.48
C GLY A 113 -14.76 -11.07 2.95
N PRO A 114 -15.91 -11.27 3.61
CA PRO A 114 -17.17 -10.63 3.22
C PRO A 114 -17.10 -9.10 3.22
N ALA A 115 -16.46 -8.49 4.23
CA ALA A 115 -16.30 -7.04 4.29
C ALA A 115 -15.53 -6.48 3.10
N LEU A 116 -14.42 -7.11 2.74
CA LEU A 116 -13.64 -6.74 1.56
C LEU A 116 -14.40 -6.99 0.25
N ALA A 117 -15.19 -8.06 0.16
CA ALA A 117 -16.01 -8.35 -1.02
C ALA A 117 -17.07 -7.26 -1.22
N VAL A 118 -17.79 -6.88 -0.17
CA VAL A 118 -18.77 -5.79 -0.21
C VAL A 118 -18.10 -4.47 -0.58
N ASN A 119 -16.98 -4.12 0.06
CA ASN A 119 -16.26 -2.89 -0.26
C ASN A 119 -15.74 -2.89 -1.70
N CYS A 120 -15.28 -4.02 -2.22
CA CYS A 120 -14.85 -4.17 -3.60
C CYS A 120 -16.01 -3.89 -4.57
N LEU A 121 -17.20 -4.47 -4.33
CA LEU A 121 -18.38 -4.25 -5.16
C LEU A 121 -18.82 -2.78 -5.14
N LEU A 122 -18.85 -2.15 -3.97
CA LEU A 122 -19.18 -0.72 -3.84
C LEU A 122 -18.16 0.15 -4.59
N SER A 123 -16.88 -0.16 -4.48
CA SER A 123 -15.82 0.57 -5.18
C SER A 123 -15.92 0.42 -6.70
N LEU A 124 -16.27 -0.78 -7.19
CA LEU A 124 -16.50 -1.02 -8.63
C LEU A 124 -17.73 -0.25 -9.13
N ALA A 125 -18.81 -0.23 -8.34
CA ALA A 125 -19.99 0.55 -8.67
C ALA A 125 -19.72 2.05 -8.73
N ALA A 126 -18.92 2.58 -7.79
CA ALA A 126 -18.48 3.97 -7.81
C ALA A 126 -17.65 4.31 -9.06
N GLU A 127 -16.74 3.42 -9.49
CA GLU A 127 -15.98 3.59 -10.73
C GLU A 127 -16.90 3.61 -11.96
N LEU A 128 -17.98 2.81 -11.99
CA LEU A 128 -18.98 2.82 -13.06
C LEU A 128 -19.76 4.15 -13.11
N CYS A 129 -20.14 4.67 -11.95
CA CYS A 129 -20.87 5.95 -11.85
C CYS A 129 -20.00 7.13 -12.37
N THR A 130 -18.70 7.09 -12.17
CA THR A 130 -17.78 8.14 -12.66
C THR A 130 -17.54 8.11 -14.17
N LEU A 131 -17.83 6.99 -14.85
CA LEU A 131 -17.75 6.88 -16.32
C LEU A 131 -18.95 7.50 -17.03
N ARG A 132 -20.08 7.69 -16.32
CA ARG A 132 -21.31 8.24 -16.86
C ARG A 132 -21.42 9.78 -16.76
N ARG A 133 -20.42 10.39 -16.13
CA ARG A 133 -20.28 11.85 -16.05
C ARG A 133 -19.14 12.35 -16.95
#